data_c9fc60b93d1428f2957fb0ab81c28dac
#
_entry.id   c9fc60b93d1428f2957fb0ab81c28dac
#
_cell.length_a   1.000
_cell.length_b   1.000
_cell.length_c   1.000
_cell.angle_alpha   90.00
_cell.angle_beta   90.00
_cell.angle_gamma   90.00
#
_symmetry.space_group_name_H-M   'P 1'
#
loop_
_entity.id
_entity.type
_entity.pdbx_description
1 polymer ?
#
loop_
_entity_poly.entity_id
_entity_poly.type
_entity_poly.pdbx_seq_one_letter_code
_entity_poly.pdbx_strand_id
1 'polypeptide(L)'
;FKHGDRAVQYTAAAELQVEGTSGMSAHTHRGGSAYRTNRSGAHGWWENFCLCNITGPHQPPATFTTTGVRNWQQGFSIVYFEANHFAVVPIVINNGRCIFNGRLYTSTG
;
A
#
# COMPACT_ATOMS: atom_id res chain seq x y z
N PHE A 1 9.03 -8.65 1.57
CA PHE A 1 8.12 -8.36 0.45
C PHE A 1 7.40 -9.60 -0.02
N LYS A 2 6.16 -9.42 -0.40
CA LYS A 2 5.46 -10.42 -1.20
C LYS A 2 4.41 -9.74 -2.07
N HIS A 3 4.03 -10.40 -3.16
CA HIS A 3 2.95 -9.89 -4.01
C HIS A 3 1.64 -9.79 -3.22
N GLY A 4 1.37 -10.81 -2.43
CA GLY A 4 0.14 -10.89 -1.68
C GLY A 4 -0.89 -11.74 -2.40
N ASP A 5 -1.53 -12.61 -1.64
CA ASP A 5 -2.57 -13.50 -2.14
C ASP A 5 -3.92 -13.26 -1.46
N ARG A 6 -3.99 -12.17 -0.67
CA ARG A 6 -5.21 -11.79 0.04
C ARG A 6 -5.73 -10.47 -0.50
N ALA A 7 -7.03 -10.38 -0.68
CA ALA A 7 -7.69 -9.17 -1.17
C ALA A 7 -8.97 -8.93 -0.36
N VAL A 8 -8.81 -8.82 0.95
CA VAL A 8 -9.91 -8.59 1.88
C VAL A 8 -9.90 -7.12 2.34
N GLN A 9 -10.95 -6.70 3.02
CA GLN A 9 -11.11 -5.30 3.41
C GLN A 9 -9.94 -4.78 4.27
N TYR A 10 -9.43 -5.60 5.16
CA TYR A 10 -8.31 -5.23 6.03
C TYR A 10 -7.11 -6.13 5.75
N THR A 11 -6.65 -6.11 4.51
CA THR A 11 -5.58 -7.00 4.05
C THR A 11 -4.29 -6.84 4.86
N ALA A 12 -3.89 -5.59 5.16
CA ALA A 12 -2.66 -5.39 5.92
C ALA A 12 -2.72 -6.06 7.29
N ALA A 13 -3.84 -5.93 7.99
CA ALA A 13 -4.01 -6.58 9.29
C ALA A 13 -4.05 -8.10 9.17
N ALA A 14 -4.72 -8.62 8.13
CA ALA A 14 -4.79 -10.06 7.90
C ALA A 14 -3.42 -10.65 7.60
N GLU A 15 -2.64 -9.99 6.75
CA GLU A 15 -1.29 -10.45 6.43
C GLU A 15 -0.39 -10.41 7.65
N LEU A 16 -0.47 -9.35 8.44
CA LEU A 16 0.34 -9.22 9.65
C LEU A 16 0.01 -10.30 10.66
N GLN A 17 -1.28 -10.63 10.81
CA GLN A 17 -1.71 -11.68 11.73
C GLN A 17 -1.16 -13.04 11.32
N VAL A 18 -1.16 -13.35 10.02
CA VAL A 18 -0.68 -14.64 9.52
C VAL A 18 0.85 -14.72 9.60
N GLU A 19 1.54 -13.67 9.17
CA GLU A 19 3.00 -13.69 9.11
C GLU A 19 3.65 -13.50 10.48
N GLY A 20 3.02 -12.74 11.38
CA GLY A 20 3.52 -12.50 12.72
C GLY A 20 4.76 -11.60 12.79
N THR A 21 5.18 -11.03 11.67
CA THR A 21 6.34 -10.16 11.57
C THR A 21 6.09 -9.10 10.50
N SER A 22 6.89 -8.05 10.49
CA SER A 22 6.74 -6.95 9.57
C SER A 22 6.92 -7.37 8.11
N GLY A 23 6.17 -6.76 7.23
CA GLY A 23 6.28 -7.04 5.81
C GLY A 23 5.50 -6.05 4.96
N MET A 24 5.55 -6.28 3.66
CA MET A 24 4.88 -5.45 2.66
C MET A 24 4.33 -6.33 1.56
N SER A 25 3.15 -6.02 1.09
CA SER A 25 2.51 -6.74 -0.01
C SER A 25 1.88 -5.78 -1.00
N ALA A 26 1.63 -6.30 -2.19
CA ALA A 26 0.88 -5.61 -3.24
C ALA A 26 -0.40 -6.40 -3.53
N HIS A 27 -0.87 -6.38 -4.77
CA HIS A 27 -2.04 -7.13 -5.24
C HIS A 27 -3.36 -6.40 -5.07
N THR A 28 -3.62 -5.78 -3.93
CA THR A 28 -4.90 -5.11 -3.67
C THR A 28 -5.04 -3.77 -4.39
N HIS A 29 -3.96 -3.21 -4.92
CA HIS A 29 -3.90 -1.91 -5.59
C HIS A 29 -4.32 -0.75 -4.68
N ARG A 30 -4.23 -0.92 -3.40
CA ARG A 30 -4.56 0.14 -2.44
C ARG A 30 -3.43 0.32 -1.45
N GLY A 31 -3.42 1.46 -0.79
CA GLY A 31 -2.51 1.74 0.30
C GLY A 31 -3.15 1.40 1.63
N GLY A 32 -2.36 0.96 2.55
CA GLY A 32 -2.83 0.68 3.90
C GLY A 32 -1.70 0.18 4.76
N SER A 33 -1.92 0.21 6.05
CA SER A 33 -0.96 -0.31 7.00
C SER A 33 -1.67 -0.80 8.25
N ALA A 34 -1.00 -1.71 8.94
CA ALA A 34 -1.47 -2.22 10.23
C ALA A 34 -0.27 -2.46 11.12
N TYR A 35 -0.47 -2.35 12.42
CA TYR A 35 0.57 -2.54 13.41
C TYR A 35 0.10 -3.51 14.46
N ARG A 36 1.04 -4.29 14.99
CA ARG A 36 0.74 -5.25 16.05
C ARG A 36 1.99 -5.46 16.90
N THR A 37 1.80 -5.55 18.20
CA THR A 37 2.86 -5.91 19.14
C THR A 37 2.66 -7.34 19.61
N ASN A 38 3.72 -8.14 19.58
CA ASN A 38 3.74 -9.49 20.11
C ASN A 38 5.02 -9.69 20.93
N ARG A 39 5.33 -10.94 21.29
CA ARG A 39 6.51 -11.24 22.13
C ARG A 39 7.82 -10.84 21.50
N SER A 40 7.91 -10.81 20.17
CA SER A 40 9.13 -10.41 19.47
C SER A 40 9.22 -8.90 19.24
N GLY A 41 8.20 -8.10 19.64
CA GLY A 41 8.22 -6.66 19.52
C GLY A 41 7.05 -6.12 18.72
N ALA A 42 7.20 -4.88 18.28
CA ALA A 42 6.21 -4.21 17.46
C ALA A 42 6.48 -4.49 15.98
N HIS A 43 5.43 -4.78 15.23
CA HIS A 43 5.51 -5.10 13.81
C HIS A 43 4.50 -4.29 13.03
N GLY A 44 4.78 -4.05 11.76
CA GLY A 44 3.88 -3.38 10.84
C GLY A 44 3.79 -4.10 9.51
N TRP A 45 2.64 -3.98 8.87
CA TRP A 45 2.45 -4.49 7.52
C TRP A 45 1.88 -3.38 6.65
N TRP A 46 2.42 -3.24 5.44
CA TRP A 46 2.03 -2.19 4.51
C TRP A 46 1.52 -2.80 3.21
N GLU A 47 0.36 -2.32 2.75
CA GLU A 47 -0.11 -2.55 1.39
C GLU A 47 0.48 -1.46 0.50
N ASN A 48 1.17 -1.87 -0.55
CA ASN A 48 2.00 -0.96 -1.33
C ASN A 48 1.31 -0.52 -2.63
N PHE A 49 0.19 0.16 -2.54
CA PHE A 49 -0.46 0.89 -3.64
C PHE A 49 -0.36 0.22 -5.02
N CYS A 50 -0.55 1.02 -6.07
CA CYS A 50 -0.23 0.66 -7.46
C CYS A 50 0.20 1.91 -8.22
N LEU A 51 0.78 1.70 -9.38
CA LEU A 51 1.11 2.80 -10.30
C LEU A 51 0.25 2.74 -11.56
N CYS A 52 -0.77 1.90 -11.57
CA CYS A 52 -1.66 1.76 -12.72
C CYS A 52 -2.67 2.91 -12.78
N ASN A 53 -3.32 3.05 -13.92
CA ASN A 53 -4.40 4.01 -14.08
C ASN A 53 -5.62 3.52 -13.31
N ILE A 54 -6.05 4.28 -12.32
CA ILE A 54 -7.16 3.89 -11.43
C ILE A 54 -8.50 4.49 -11.84
N THR A 55 -8.54 5.33 -12.88
CA THR A 55 -9.76 6.07 -13.27
C THR A 55 -10.20 5.86 -14.70
N GLY A 56 -9.43 5.15 -15.51
CA GLY A 56 -9.74 5.02 -16.92
C GLY A 56 -10.88 4.05 -17.21
N PRO A 57 -11.59 4.26 -18.34
CA PRO A 57 -12.66 3.34 -18.74
C PRO A 57 -12.16 1.97 -19.19
N HIS A 58 -10.86 1.83 -19.42
CA HIS A 58 -10.23 0.57 -19.85
C HIS A 58 -9.89 -0.34 -18.67
N GLN A 59 -10.16 0.09 -17.45
CA GLN A 59 -9.92 -0.75 -16.29
C GLN A 59 -10.91 -1.90 -16.28
N PRO A 60 -10.47 -3.14 -16.05
CA PRO A 60 -11.40 -4.24 -15.94
C PRO A 60 -12.34 -4.03 -14.77
N PRO A 61 -13.56 -4.56 -14.84
CA PRO A 61 -14.50 -4.43 -13.74
C PRO A 61 -13.88 -5.01 -12.46
N ALA A 62 -14.00 -4.29 -11.38
CA ALA A 62 -13.53 -4.78 -10.09
C ALA A 62 -14.53 -5.80 -9.57
N THR A 63 -14.10 -7.04 -9.45
CA THR A 63 -14.97 -8.13 -9.05
C THR A 63 -15.30 -8.12 -7.56
N PHE A 64 -14.60 -7.31 -6.80
CA PHE A 64 -14.75 -7.25 -5.34
C PHE A 64 -15.32 -5.92 -4.86
N THR A 65 -15.94 -5.14 -5.74
CA THR A 65 -16.64 -3.91 -5.36
C THR A 65 -18.02 -3.91 -5.98
N THR A 66 -19.02 -3.56 -5.19
CA THR A 66 -20.41 -3.54 -5.62
C THR A 66 -20.84 -2.15 -6.11
N THR A 67 -19.99 -1.15 -5.96
CA THR A 67 -20.32 0.23 -6.30
C THR A 67 -19.80 0.66 -7.66
N GLY A 68 -19.02 -0.18 -8.33
CA GLY A 68 -18.36 0.17 -9.58
C GLY A 68 -17.14 1.07 -9.42
N VAL A 69 -16.87 1.52 -8.21
CA VAL A 69 -15.68 2.32 -7.91
C VAL A 69 -14.67 1.43 -7.19
N ARG A 70 -13.49 1.31 -7.78
CA ARG A 70 -12.43 0.50 -7.19
C ARG A 70 -11.80 1.24 -6.02
N ASN A 71 -11.59 0.54 -4.93
CA ASN A 71 -10.85 1.09 -3.79
C ASN A 71 -9.34 0.91 -4.02
N TRP A 72 -8.84 1.57 -5.05
CA TRP A 72 -7.44 1.55 -5.44
C TRP A 72 -6.83 2.93 -5.23
N GLN A 73 -5.58 2.99 -4.81
CA GLN A 73 -4.85 4.23 -4.67
C GLN A 73 -3.53 4.12 -5.41
N GLN A 74 -3.19 5.16 -6.18
CA GLN A 74 -1.87 5.27 -6.77
C GLN A 74 -0.87 5.71 -5.72
N GLY A 75 0.31 5.13 -5.79
CA GLY A 75 1.36 5.51 -4.87
C GLY A 75 2.52 4.53 -4.90
N PHE A 76 3.45 4.79 -4.02
CA PHE A 76 4.62 3.95 -3.81
C PHE A 76 5.12 4.16 -2.39
N SER A 77 6.09 3.37 -2.00
CA SER A 77 6.68 3.50 -0.68
C SER A 77 8.19 3.60 -0.78
N ILE A 78 8.77 4.37 0.11
CA ILE A 78 10.22 4.42 0.27
C ILE A 78 10.53 3.75 1.60
N VAL A 79 11.49 2.83 1.58
CA VAL A 79 11.91 2.13 2.79
C VAL A 79 13.32 2.55 3.11
N TYR A 80 13.51 3.10 4.30
CA TYR A 80 14.81 3.47 4.81
C TYR A 80 15.31 2.39 5.76
N PHE A 81 16.52 1.94 5.55
CA PHE A 81 17.15 0.93 6.41
C PHE A 81 18.33 1.55 7.15
N GLU A 82 18.44 1.22 8.42
CA GLU A 82 19.61 1.58 9.21
C GLU A 82 19.84 0.51 10.27
N ALA A 83 20.96 -0.20 10.16
CA ALA A 83 21.34 -1.28 11.07
C ALA A 83 20.18 -2.26 11.27
N ASN A 84 19.61 -2.33 12.46
CA ASN A 84 18.53 -3.24 12.80
C ASN A 84 17.15 -2.55 12.76
N HIS A 85 17.08 -1.40 12.11
CA HIS A 85 15.87 -0.59 12.08
C HIS A 85 15.48 -0.28 10.64
N PHE A 86 14.19 -0.12 10.40
CA PHE A 86 13.70 0.36 9.12
C PHE A 86 12.48 1.27 9.34
N ALA A 87 12.24 2.12 8.36
CA ALA A 87 11.06 2.98 8.35
C ALA A 87 10.43 2.96 6.95
N VAL A 88 9.13 2.87 6.90
CA VAL A 88 8.37 2.90 5.66
C VAL A 88 7.67 4.23 5.55
N VAL A 89 7.87 4.91 4.42
CA VAL A 89 7.21 6.19 4.12
C VAL A 89 6.32 5.98 2.89
N PRO A 90 5.02 5.77 3.08
CA PRO A 90 4.09 5.66 1.95
C PRO A 90 3.90 7.04 1.31
N ILE A 91 3.88 7.07 -0.02
CA ILE A 91 3.68 8.29 -0.78
C ILE A 91 2.50 8.09 -1.73
N VAL A 92 1.43 8.81 -1.46
CA VAL A 92 0.20 8.73 -2.25
C VAL A 92 0.31 9.69 -3.42
N ILE A 93 -0.04 9.19 -4.61
CA ILE A 93 -0.17 10.02 -5.81
C ILE A 93 -1.66 10.32 -6.01
N ASN A 94 -2.02 11.59 -5.99
CA ASN A 94 -3.40 12.02 -6.14
C ASN A 94 -3.48 13.08 -7.23
N ASN A 95 -4.27 12.81 -8.26
CA ASN A 95 -4.41 13.71 -9.42
C ASN A 95 -3.06 14.09 -10.04
N GLY A 96 -2.17 13.12 -10.17
CA GLY A 96 -0.85 13.34 -10.74
C GLY A 96 0.12 14.13 -9.87
N ARG A 97 -0.15 14.23 -8.56
CA ARG A 97 0.68 15.00 -7.62
C ARG A 97 1.04 14.16 -6.42
N CYS A 98 2.26 14.33 -5.96
CA CYS A 98 2.68 13.73 -4.69
C CYS A 98 3.63 14.68 -3.95
N ILE A 99 3.79 14.45 -2.66
CA ILE A 99 4.71 15.21 -1.82
C ILE A 99 5.77 14.25 -1.29
N PHE A 100 7.02 14.59 -1.52
CA PHE A 100 8.16 13.83 -1.02
C PHE A 100 9.19 14.77 -0.45
N ASN A 101 9.65 14.52 0.76
CA ASN A 101 10.58 15.39 1.49
C ASN A 101 10.08 16.84 1.57
N GLY A 102 8.79 17.03 1.76
CA GLY A 102 8.21 18.36 1.85
C GLY A 102 8.12 19.11 0.52
N ARG A 103 8.43 18.45 -0.59
CA ARG A 103 8.41 19.07 -1.92
C ARG A 103 7.29 18.46 -2.77
N LEU A 104 6.54 19.33 -3.45
CA LEU A 104 5.47 18.92 -4.34
C LEU A 104 6.03 18.53 -5.70
N TYR A 105 5.63 17.37 -6.19
CA TYR A 105 5.93 16.88 -7.55
C TYR A 105 4.63 16.74 -8.30
N THR A 106 4.60 17.22 -9.55
CA THR A 106 3.40 17.19 -10.39
C THR A 106 3.74 16.60 -11.75
N SER A 107 2.76 15.89 -12.33
CA SER A 107 2.87 15.49 -13.73
C SER A 107 2.66 16.72 -14.62
N THR A 108 3.37 16.75 -15.76
CA THR A 108 3.28 17.85 -16.71
C THR A 108 2.37 17.55 -17.89
N GLY A 109 1.81 16.36 -17.92
CA GLY A 109 0.97 15.93 -19.04
C GLY A 109 -0.47 16.07 -18.80
#